data_f9634e17b0f98f7935ef6398740ac589
#
_entry.id   f9634e17b0f98f7935ef6398740ac589
#
_cell.length_a   1.000
_cell.length_b   1.000
_cell.length_c   1.000
_cell.angle_alpha   90.00
_cell.angle_beta   90.00
_cell.angle_gamma   90.00
#
_symmetry.space_group_name_H-M   'P 1'
#
loop_
_entity.id
_entity.type
_entity.pdbx_description
1 polymer ?
#
loop_
_entity_poly.entity_id
_entity_poly.type
_entity_poly.pdbx_seq_one_letter_code
_entity_poly.pdbx_strand_id
1 'polypeptide(L)'
;MRQSKNYTDEEFIEAWTNSGSIRQVLSKIGLREAGGNYACAKRKAETLGLTKEHMHGQAHLKGKTHTYTTKPIEYYLTENSYHQSHKLKLRLISEGLKEHKCEGCGITEWNGKPTPIELDHIDGNRYNNTINNLRILCPNCHAQTETYRGKNK
;
A
#
# COMPACT_ATOMS: atom_id res chain seq x y z
N MET A 1 -3.57 -21.10 -33.82
CA MET A 1 -3.59 -19.82 -34.58
C MET A 1 -4.23 -18.74 -33.70
N ARG A 2 -3.51 -17.65 -33.41
CA ARG A 2 -4.08 -16.49 -32.68
C ARG A 2 -4.98 -15.73 -33.64
N GLN A 3 -6.29 -15.71 -33.40
CA GLN A 3 -7.20 -14.81 -34.12
C GLN A 3 -6.80 -13.37 -33.74
N SER A 4 -6.31 -12.58 -34.72
CA SER A 4 -6.24 -11.15 -34.59
C SER A 4 -7.68 -10.64 -34.55
N LYS A 5 -8.12 -10.06 -33.42
CA LYS A 5 -9.42 -9.37 -33.40
C LYS A 5 -9.30 -8.16 -34.31
N ASN A 6 -10.01 -8.17 -35.42
CA ASN A 6 -10.12 -7.03 -36.32
C ASN A 6 -11.14 -6.07 -35.73
N TYR A 7 -10.70 -4.86 -35.43
CA TYR A 7 -11.55 -3.71 -35.11
C TYR A 7 -11.38 -2.66 -36.19
N THR A 8 -12.44 -1.91 -36.47
CA THR A 8 -12.42 -0.84 -37.45
C THR A 8 -11.75 0.44 -36.91
N ASP A 9 -11.45 1.40 -37.78
CA ASP A 9 -10.91 2.69 -37.36
C ASP A 9 -11.94 3.49 -36.55
N GLU A 10 -13.23 3.36 -36.91
CA GLU A 10 -14.32 4.01 -36.18
C GLU A 10 -14.44 3.45 -34.77
N GLU A 11 -14.41 2.15 -34.59
CA GLU A 11 -14.43 1.50 -33.26
C GLU A 11 -13.22 1.91 -32.40
N PHE A 12 -12.06 2.08 -33.04
CA PHE A 12 -10.87 2.55 -32.35
C PHE A 12 -11.01 4.01 -31.92
N ILE A 13 -11.51 4.90 -32.80
CA ILE A 13 -11.74 6.32 -32.51
C ILE A 13 -12.73 6.49 -31.36
N GLU A 14 -13.84 5.74 -31.42
CA GLU A 14 -14.84 5.76 -30.37
C GLU A 14 -14.27 5.29 -29.02
N ALA A 15 -13.54 4.15 -29.04
CA ALA A 15 -12.88 3.63 -27.84
C ALA A 15 -11.85 4.61 -27.28
N TRP A 16 -11.07 5.29 -28.16
CA TRP A 16 -10.05 6.26 -27.77
C TRP A 16 -10.68 7.50 -27.11
N THR A 17 -11.68 8.09 -27.75
CA THR A 17 -12.35 9.32 -27.27
C THR A 17 -13.05 9.09 -25.93
N ASN A 18 -13.65 7.92 -25.75
CA ASN A 18 -14.44 7.59 -24.56
C ASN A 18 -13.62 6.87 -23.45
N SER A 19 -12.28 6.93 -23.49
CA SER A 19 -11.45 6.24 -22.51
C SER A 19 -10.48 7.17 -21.81
N GLY A 20 -10.37 7.09 -20.50
CA GLY A 20 -9.40 7.85 -19.68
C GLY A 20 -7.98 7.25 -19.68
N SER A 21 -7.75 6.12 -20.37
CA SER A 21 -6.43 5.50 -20.48
C SER A 21 -6.35 4.52 -21.65
N ILE A 22 -5.13 4.32 -22.20
CA ILE A 22 -4.89 3.36 -23.28
C ILE A 22 -5.27 1.93 -22.86
N ARG A 23 -5.16 1.58 -21.59
CA ARG A 23 -5.64 0.31 -21.04
C ARG A 23 -7.12 0.09 -21.31
N GLN A 24 -7.94 1.10 -21.04
CA GLN A 24 -9.39 1.04 -21.30
C GLN A 24 -9.69 0.95 -22.78
N VAL A 25 -8.91 1.65 -23.64
CA VAL A 25 -9.03 1.51 -25.10
C VAL A 25 -8.82 0.05 -25.52
N LEU A 26 -7.71 -0.55 -25.11
CA LEU A 26 -7.39 -1.95 -25.41
C LEU A 26 -8.49 -2.90 -24.96
N SER A 27 -9.03 -2.70 -23.76
CA SER A 27 -10.13 -3.50 -23.21
C SER A 27 -11.40 -3.37 -24.08
N LYS A 28 -11.76 -2.15 -24.49
CA LYS A 28 -12.97 -1.90 -25.32
C LYS A 28 -12.88 -2.51 -26.70
N ILE A 29 -11.71 -2.43 -27.35
CA ILE A 29 -11.49 -3.07 -28.66
C ILE A 29 -11.13 -4.56 -28.55
N GLY A 30 -11.20 -5.13 -27.34
CA GLY A 30 -11.00 -6.56 -27.08
C GLY A 30 -9.57 -7.05 -27.26
N LEU A 31 -8.58 -6.16 -27.16
CA LEU A 31 -7.16 -6.51 -27.20
C LEU A 31 -6.62 -6.76 -25.81
N ARG A 32 -5.67 -7.71 -25.70
CA ARG A 32 -4.96 -7.99 -24.46
C ARG A 32 -4.12 -6.76 -24.03
N GLU A 33 -4.16 -6.43 -22.75
CA GLU A 33 -3.40 -5.36 -22.12
C GLU A 33 -1.91 -5.75 -21.96
N ALA A 34 -1.19 -5.87 -23.09
CA ALA A 34 0.23 -6.24 -23.15
C ALA A 34 1.08 -5.16 -23.83
N GLY A 35 2.36 -5.08 -23.51
CA GLY A 35 3.26 -4.01 -23.94
C GLY A 35 3.23 -3.71 -25.46
N GLY A 36 3.23 -4.73 -26.31
CA GLY A 36 3.14 -4.57 -27.77
C GLY A 36 1.84 -3.89 -28.22
N ASN A 37 0.71 -4.23 -27.60
CA ASN A 37 -0.58 -3.64 -27.94
C ASN A 37 -0.67 -2.17 -27.52
N TYR A 38 -0.03 -1.77 -26.43
CA TYR A 38 0.10 -0.35 -26.05
C TYR A 38 0.85 0.46 -27.10
N ALA A 39 1.96 -0.09 -27.63
CA ALA A 39 2.74 0.54 -28.67
C ALA A 39 1.94 0.65 -29.99
N CYS A 40 1.22 -0.40 -30.37
CA CYS A 40 0.35 -0.38 -31.56
C CYS A 40 -0.78 0.64 -31.42
N ALA A 41 -1.45 0.69 -30.27
CA ALA A 41 -2.53 1.67 -30.05
C ALA A 41 -2.02 3.11 -30.13
N LYS A 42 -0.84 3.39 -29.57
CA LYS A 42 -0.22 4.72 -29.67
C LYS A 42 0.06 5.12 -31.13
N ARG A 43 0.72 4.24 -31.90
CA ARG A 43 1.01 4.52 -33.32
C ARG A 43 -0.27 4.71 -34.13
N LYS A 44 -1.30 3.87 -33.91
CA LYS A 44 -2.57 4.03 -34.62
C LYS A 44 -3.25 5.36 -34.29
N ALA A 45 -3.24 5.76 -33.02
CA ALA A 45 -3.78 7.06 -32.61
C ALA A 45 -3.01 8.23 -33.27
N GLU A 46 -1.67 8.16 -33.35
CA GLU A 46 -0.85 9.13 -34.07
C GLU A 46 -1.21 9.19 -35.55
N THR A 47 -1.37 8.04 -36.23
CA THR A 47 -1.78 7.96 -37.63
C THR A 47 -3.17 8.59 -37.85
N LEU A 48 -4.09 8.43 -36.90
CA LEU A 48 -5.45 8.97 -36.96
C LEU A 48 -5.57 10.41 -36.40
N GLY A 49 -4.45 11.05 -36.02
CA GLY A 49 -4.42 12.41 -35.47
C GLY A 49 -5.11 12.56 -34.12
N LEU A 50 -5.24 11.48 -33.34
CA LEU A 50 -5.93 11.51 -32.05
C LEU A 50 -4.99 12.00 -30.94
N THR A 51 -5.47 12.97 -30.14
CA THR A 51 -4.75 13.48 -28.96
C THR A 51 -5.00 12.65 -27.71
N LYS A 52 -4.15 12.81 -26.67
CA LYS A 52 -4.25 12.08 -25.38
C LYS A 52 -4.60 13.02 -24.21
N GLU A 53 -4.96 14.26 -24.49
CA GLU A 53 -5.15 15.27 -23.44
C GLU A 53 -6.21 14.91 -22.42
N HIS A 54 -7.24 14.17 -22.84
CA HIS A 54 -8.30 13.66 -21.98
C HIS A 54 -7.91 12.42 -21.19
N MET A 55 -6.75 11.81 -21.48
CA MET A 55 -6.30 10.58 -20.83
C MET A 55 -5.42 10.89 -19.63
N HIS A 56 -5.86 10.48 -18.45
CA HIS A 56 -5.14 10.72 -17.20
C HIS A 56 -4.14 9.60 -16.86
N GLY A 57 -4.12 8.50 -17.62
CA GLY A 57 -3.21 7.36 -17.43
C GLY A 57 -3.25 6.82 -16.00
N GLN A 58 -2.08 6.64 -15.38
CA GLN A 58 -1.97 6.22 -13.99
C GLN A 58 -2.30 7.35 -13.00
N ALA A 59 -2.40 8.60 -13.48
CA ALA A 59 -2.71 9.77 -12.66
C ALA A 59 -4.22 9.94 -12.40
N HIS A 60 -5.08 8.99 -12.78
CA HIS A 60 -6.53 9.07 -12.54
C HIS A 60 -6.92 9.15 -11.05
N LEU A 61 -6.02 8.77 -10.16
CA LEU A 61 -6.16 8.91 -8.70
C LEU A 61 -5.47 10.16 -8.13
N LYS A 62 -4.77 10.95 -8.95
CA LYS A 62 -4.09 12.17 -8.50
C LYS A 62 -5.14 13.16 -7.95
N GLY A 63 -5.00 13.52 -6.68
CA GLY A 63 -5.95 14.39 -5.97
C GLY A 63 -7.21 13.70 -5.44
N LYS A 64 -7.36 12.39 -5.64
CA LYS A 64 -8.41 11.60 -4.98
C LYS A 64 -7.85 10.97 -3.73
N THR A 65 -8.48 11.21 -2.60
CA THR A 65 -8.16 10.49 -1.37
C THR A 65 -8.61 9.04 -1.56
N HIS A 66 -7.65 8.12 -1.52
CA HIS A 66 -7.99 6.70 -1.53
C HIS A 66 -8.60 6.39 -0.16
N THR A 67 -9.92 6.35 -0.08
CA THR A 67 -10.62 5.85 1.10
C THR A 67 -10.41 4.34 1.19
N TYR A 68 -9.26 3.93 1.71
CA TYR A 68 -9.20 2.61 2.32
C TYR A 68 -10.15 2.65 3.52
N THR A 69 -11.17 1.85 3.52
CA THR A 69 -11.92 1.54 4.74
C THR A 69 -10.95 0.82 5.67
N THR A 70 -10.29 1.61 6.52
CA THR A 70 -9.42 1.08 7.57
C THR A 70 -10.32 0.30 8.51
N LYS A 71 -10.09 -1.00 8.64
CA LYS A 71 -10.82 -1.82 9.62
C LYS A 71 -10.60 -1.23 11.02
N PRO A 72 -11.55 -1.37 11.96
CA PRO A 72 -11.37 -0.90 13.34
C PRO A 72 -10.13 -1.55 13.97
N ILE A 73 -9.54 -0.89 14.98
CA ILE A 73 -8.25 -1.34 15.57
C ILE A 73 -8.37 -2.73 16.19
N GLU A 74 -9.52 -3.09 16.71
CA GLU A 74 -9.82 -4.38 17.32
C GLU A 74 -9.59 -5.55 16.35
N TYR A 75 -9.82 -5.33 15.06
CA TYR A 75 -9.51 -6.33 14.03
C TYR A 75 -8.03 -6.70 14.00
N TYR A 76 -7.15 -5.79 14.41
CA TYR A 76 -5.69 -5.98 14.39
C TYR A 76 -5.16 -6.49 15.74
N LEU A 77 -5.90 -6.26 16.83
CA LEU A 77 -5.50 -6.63 18.19
C LEU A 77 -5.96 -8.04 18.56
N THR A 78 -5.60 -9.01 17.75
CA THR A 78 -6.01 -10.42 17.92
C THR A 78 -4.81 -11.35 17.96
N GLU A 79 -5.01 -12.55 18.48
CA GLU A 79 -4.06 -13.65 18.39
C GLU A 79 -4.05 -14.27 16.98
N ASN A 80 -2.95 -14.96 16.65
CA ASN A 80 -2.79 -15.72 15.40
C ASN A 80 -2.97 -14.88 14.12
N SER A 81 -2.70 -13.58 14.18
CA SER A 81 -2.78 -12.68 13.02
C SER A 81 -1.43 -12.02 12.75
N TYR A 82 -1.03 -11.96 11.47
CA TYR A 82 0.18 -11.26 11.08
C TYR A 82 -0.11 -9.83 10.64
N HIS A 83 0.48 -8.87 11.35
CA HIS A 83 0.47 -7.47 10.99
C HIS A 83 1.89 -6.90 11.01
N GLN A 84 2.15 -5.95 10.14
CA GLN A 84 3.43 -5.27 10.11
C GLN A 84 3.57 -4.40 11.37
N SER A 85 4.51 -4.75 12.26
CA SER A 85 4.69 -4.10 13.57
C SER A 85 4.83 -2.58 13.48
N HIS A 86 5.53 -2.08 12.45
CA HIS A 86 5.65 -0.63 12.25
C HIS A 86 4.29 0.06 12.01
N LYS A 87 3.44 -0.52 11.15
CA LYS A 87 2.11 0.04 10.86
C LYS A 87 1.18 -0.07 12.06
N LEU A 88 1.22 -1.20 12.75
CA LEU A 88 0.44 -1.41 13.95
C LEU A 88 0.84 -0.42 15.06
N LYS A 89 2.13 -0.22 15.28
CA LYS A 89 2.66 0.78 16.21
C LYS A 89 2.13 2.19 15.93
N LEU A 90 2.25 2.66 14.69
CA LEU A 90 1.76 3.99 14.32
C LEU A 90 0.28 4.15 14.59
N ARG A 91 -0.48 3.09 14.35
CA ARG A 91 -1.91 3.10 14.56
C ARG A 91 -2.28 3.09 16.04
N LEU A 92 -1.60 2.30 16.87
CA LEU A 92 -1.79 2.28 18.33
C LEU A 92 -1.57 3.68 18.93
N ILE A 93 -0.56 4.39 18.45
CA ILE A 93 -0.25 5.75 18.90
C ILE A 93 -1.30 6.74 18.39
N SER A 94 -1.68 6.67 17.11
CA SER A 94 -2.66 7.61 16.54
C SER A 94 -4.06 7.47 17.14
N GLU A 95 -4.42 6.28 17.61
CA GLU A 95 -5.70 6.03 18.29
C GLU A 95 -5.62 6.20 19.83
N GLY A 96 -4.46 6.62 20.34
CA GLY A 96 -4.26 6.90 21.79
C GLY A 96 -4.20 5.67 22.68
N LEU A 97 -4.07 4.46 22.10
CA LEU A 97 -3.94 3.21 22.89
C LEU A 97 -2.53 3.01 23.46
N LYS A 98 -1.55 3.65 22.86
CA LYS A 98 -0.15 3.70 23.32
C LYS A 98 0.41 5.10 23.11
N GLU A 99 1.34 5.51 23.97
CA GLU A 99 2.04 6.80 23.88
C GLU A 99 3.32 6.65 23.06
N HIS A 100 3.79 7.76 22.46
CA HIS A 100 5.13 7.85 21.86
C HIS A 100 6.19 7.99 22.94
N LYS A 101 6.35 6.94 23.73
CA LYS A 101 7.22 6.90 24.93
C LYS A 101 7.73 5.48 25.11
N CYS A 102 8.98 5.31 25.51
CA CYS A 102 9.50 4.00 25.87
C CYS A 102 8.87 3.52 27.20
N GLU A 103 8.14 2.43 27.17
CA GLU A 103 7.52 1.83 28.37
C GLU A 103 8.57 1.23 29.32
N GLY A 104 9.80 0.98 28.86
CA GLY A 104 10.89 0.45 29.68
C GLY A 104 11.63 1.53 30.48
N CYS A 105 12.11 2.60 29.83
CA CYS A 105 12.93 3.64 30.49
C CYS A 105 12.27 5.02 30.52
N GLY A 106 11.08 5.17 29.96
CA GLY A 106 10.33 6.42 29.99
C GLY A 106 10.80 7.52 29.04
N ILE A 107 11.82 7.27 28.20
CA ILE A 107 12.35 8.28 27.29
C ILE A 107 11.34 8.61 26.18
N THR A 108 11.20 9.91 25.90
CA THR A 108 10.36 10.45 24.83
C THR A 108 11.17 11.16 23.76
N GLU A 109 12.38 11.62 24.10
CA GLU A 109 13.22 12.42 23.23
C GLU A 109 14.69 11.99 23.34
N TRP A 110 15.42 12.03 22.23
CA TRP A 110 16.84 11.75 22.14
C TRP A 110 17.52 12.78 21.21
N ASN A 111 18.54 13.45 21.69
CA ASN A 111 19.27 14.48 20.93
C ASN A 111 18.35 15.56 20.32
N GLY A 112 17.37 16.08 21.06
CA GLY A 112 16.45 17.11 20.60
C GLY A 112 15.44 16.66 19.54
N LYS A 113 15.23 15.34 19.39
CA LYS A 113 14.26 14.74 18.47
C LYS A 113 13.44 13.66 19.17
N PRO A 114 12.19 13.42 18.72
CA PRO A 114 11.43 12.29 19.24
C PRO A 114 12.23 10.99 19.17
N THR A 115 12.29 10.26 20.29
CA THR A 115 13.08 9.03 20.35
C THR A 115 12.54 7.98 19.36
N PRO A 116 13.40 7.25 18.63
CA PRO A 116 12.94 6.09 17.88
C PRO A 116 12.29 5.08 18.82
N ILE A 117 11.13 4.55 18.42
CA ILE A 117 10.39 3.56 19.20
C ILE A 117 10.02 2.37 18.32
N GLU A 118 9.98 1.20 18.91
CA GLU A 118 9.68 -0.09 18.27
C GLU A 118 8.54 -0.79 19.00
N LEU A 119 7.73 -1.56 18.27
CA LEU A 119 6.71 -2.43 18.86
C LEU A 119 7.35 -3.76 19.20
N ASP A 120 7.27 -4.14 20.44
CA ASP A 120 7.75 -5.41 20.97
C ASP A 120 6.58 -6.30 21.40
N HIS A 121 6.72 -7.60 21.14
CA HIS A 121 5.79 -8.63 21.60
C HIS A 121 6.39 -9.30 22.84
N ILE A 122 5.76 -9.13 24.00
CA ILE A 122 6.27 -9.56 25.31
C ILE A 122 6.60 -11.06 25.33
N ASP A 123 5.72 -11.88 24.71
CA ASP A 123 5.91 -13.32 24.59
C ASP A 123 6.85 -13.75 23.44
N GLY A 124 7.35 -12.81 22.63
CA GLY A 124 8.16 -13.06 21.45
C GLY A 124 7.39 -13.63 20.25
N ASN A 125 6.08 -13.80 20.36
CA ASN A 125 5.23 -14.29 19.28
C ASN A 125 4.67 -13.12 18.45
N ARG A 126 5.25 -12.88 17.27
CA ARG A 126 4.84 -11.82 16.33
C ARG A 126 3.39 -11.94 15.82
N TYR A 127 2.73 -13.04 16.06
CA TYR A 127 1.34 -13.27 15.65
C TYR A 127 0.34 -12.98 16.77
N ASN A 128 0.81 -12.82 18.01
CA ASN A 128 -0.02 -12.43 19.15
C ASN A 128 -0.03 -10.92 19.31
N ASN A 129 -1.00 -10.27 18.64
CA ASN A 129 -1.15 -8.82 18.66
C ASN A 129 -2.15 -8.32 19.71
N THR A 130 -2.46 -9.11 20.73
CA THR A 130 -3.31 -8.63 21.84
C THR A 130 -2.66 -7.44 22.54
N ILE A 131 -3.46 -6.45 22.93
CA ILE A 131 -2.94 -5.18 23.49
C ILE A 131 -2.05 -5.40 24.74
N ASN A 132 -2.36 -6.40 25.55
CA ASN A 132 -1.60 -6.75 26.76
C ASN A 132 -0.24 -7.39 26.44
N ASN A 133 -0.08 -7.94 25.23
CA ASN A 133 1.17 -8.54 24.77
C ASN A 133 2.06 -7.53 24.01
N LEU A 134 1.56 -6.31 23.76
CA LEU A 134 2.27 -5.29 23.00
C LEU A 134 2.81 -4.20 23.92
N ARG A 135 4.09 -3.84 23.73
CA ARG A 135 4.71 -2.69 24.40
C ARG A 135 5.55 -1.88 23.43
N ILE A 136 5.69 -0.60 23.75
CA ILE A 136 6.50 0.34 22.97
C ILE A 136 7.84 0.53 23.68
N LEU A 137 8.94 0.23 23.01
CA LEU A 137 10.27 0.33 23.56
C LEU A 137 11.20 1.17 22.67
N CYS A 138 12.15 1.87 23.27
CA CYS A 138 13.28 2.39 22.50
C CYS A 138 14.21 1.23 22.08
N PRO A 139 15.06 1.41 21.05
CA PRO A 139 15.95 0.34 20.55
C PRO A 139 16.85 -0.25 21.64
N ASN A 140 17.31 0.56 22.60
CA ASN A 140 18.16 0.07 23.68
C ASN A 140 17.40 -0.84 24.65
N CYS A 141 16.19 -0.45 25.08
CA CYS A 141 15.35 -1.30 25.93
C CYS A 141 14.89 -2.55 25.18
N HIS A 142 14.53 -2.43 23.90
CA HIS A 142 14.14 -3.57 23.07
C HIS A 142 15.29 -4.57 22.94
N ALA A 143 16.53 -4.11 22.72
CA ALA A 143 17.70 -4.99 22.62
C ALA A 143 18.02 -5.77 23.93
N GLN A 144 17.51 -5.32 25.07
CA GLN A 144 17.69 -5.95 26.39
C GLN A 144 16.59 -6.96 26.73
N THR A 145 15.51 -7.03 25.92
CA THR A 145 14.43 -8.00 26.16
C THR A 145 14.91 -9.44 25.97
N GLU A 146 14.34 -10.37 26.71
CA GLU A 146 14.66 -11.80 26.60
C GLU A 146 14.34 -12.39 25.24
N THR A 147 13.31 -11.87 24.59
CA THR A 147 12.80 -12.32 23.29
C THR A 147 13.46 -11.64 22.09
N TYR A 148 14.36 -10.67 22.33
CA TYR A 148 15.01 -9.90 21.27
C TYR A 148 15.68 -10.77 20.22
N ARG A 149 15.30 -10.60 18.94
CA ARG A 149 15.80 -11.37 17.80
C ARG A 149 15.74 -12.89 17.98
N GLY A 150 14.78 -13.37 18.76
CA GLY A 150 14.59 -14.81 18.99
C GLY A 150 15.66 -15.46 19.87
N LYS A 151 16.28 -14.72 20.79
CA LYS A 151 17.31 -15.23 21.70
C LYS A 151 16.90 -16.49 22.49
N ASN A 152 15.60 -16.69 22.70
CA ASN A 152 15.03 -17.78 23.49
C ASN A 152 14.18 -18.76 22.65
N LYS A 153 14.54 -18.94 21.37
CA LYS A 153 13.94 -19.99 20.53
C LYS A 153 14.82 -21.21 20.50
#